data_6e06c80153c8fbc8d71421103f075664
#
_entry.id   6e06c80153c8fbc8d71421103f075664
#
_cell.length_a   1.000
_cell.length_b   1.000
_cell.length_c   1.000
_cell.angle_alpha   90.00
_cell.angle_beta   90.00
_cell.angle_gamma   90.00
#
_symmetry.space_group_name_H-M   'P 1'
#
loop_
_entity.id
_entity.type
_entity.pdbx_description
1 polymer ?
#
loop_
_entity_poly.entity_id
_entity_poly.type
_entity_poly.pdbx_seq_one_letter_code
_entity_poly.pdbx_strand_id
1 'polypeptide(L)'
;MQEQLIKRAKELLAEGKVQKVVGWKKGLFDEDITPAVFTTAEELDKDFVFNKYCAANLSKYLVKITKDIEIKKSTTRMNNTMAKQRDPNAAEAPIPSEVVLVFLKPNDTYSFTQLLKENRITRADVYAIGIPCQDTLEGGEPCVNCQNKKPISCDELIGVEAEAPAVESSRMEMVEKLEAMTADERYSFWQNEFSRCIRCNACRNICPACTCENCVLDNNALYTSQKVAETSFEESLFHIIRAWHVAGRCTDCGECSRVCPQGIPLHLLNRKFIKDINEIYGPYQAGADMETKPAMLTFKEEDPETSIISDRQEGGDE
;
A
#
# COMPACT_ATOMS: atom_id res chain seq x y z
N MET A 1 2.65 -24.21 6.45
CA MET A 1 2.99 -22.86 5.93
C MET A 1 3.85 -22.08 6.92
N GLN A 2 3.36 -21.71 8.12
CA GLN A 2 4.13 -20.92 9.09
C GLN A 2 5.53 -21.49 9.37
N GLU A 3 5.66 -22.77 9.66
CA GLU A 3 6.95 -23.42 9.91
C GLU A 3 7.93 -23.32 8.72
N GLN A 4 7.40 -23.40 7.48
CA GLN A 4 8.21 -23.23 6.28
C GLN A 4 8.74 -21.80 6.14
N LEU A 5 7.92 -20.80 6.45
CA LEU A 5 8.30 -19.38 6.43
C LEU A 5 9.37 -19.08 7.49
N ILE A 6 9.17 -19.57 8.74
CA ILE A 6 10.15 -19.44 9.83
C ILE A 6 11.46 -20.10 9.45
N LYS A 7 11.41 -21.34 8.98
CA LYS A 7 12.60 -22.10 8.59
C LYS A 7 13.39 -21.33 7.54
N ARG A 8 12.73 -20.88 6.47
CA ARG A 8 13.40 -20.16 5.38
C ARG A 8 13.99 -18.82 5.83
N ALA A 9 13.28 -18.07 6.67
CA ALA A 9 13.79 -16.83 7.23
C ALA A 9 15.05 -17.06 8.08
N LYS A 10 15.07 -18.11 8.90
CA LYS A 10 16.23 -18.47 9.72
C LYS A 10 17.43 -18.87 8.87
N GLU A 11 17.23 -19.64 7.80
CA GLU A 11 18.28 -19.98 6.84
C GLU A 11 18.91 -18.72 6.23
N LEU A 12 18.09 -17.79 5.73
CA LEU A 12 18.56 -16.55 5.11
C LEU A 12 19.30 -15.63 6.11
N LEU A 13 18.85 -15.57 7.36
CA LEU A 13 19.56 -14.87 8.45
C LEU A 13 20.91 -15.53 8.76
N ALA A 14 20.94 -16.84 8.88
CA ALA A 14 22.17 -17.61 9.18
C ALA A 14 23.20 -17.51 8.04
N GLU A 15 22.75 -17.49 6.79
CA GLU A 15 23.58 -17.27 5.60
C GLU A 15 24.08 -15.82 5.46
N GLY A 16 23.57 -14.90 6.30
CA GLY A 16 23.89 -13.47 6.20
C GLY A 16 23.32 -12.78 4.95
N LYS A 17 22.45 -13.45 4.20
CA LYS A 17 21.77 -12.87 3.02
C LYS A 17 20.81 -11.76 3.39
N VAL A 18 20.20 -11.85 4.56
CA VAL A 18 19.32 -10.82 5.10
C VAL A 18 19.68 -10.51 6.54
N GLN A 19 19.44 -9.30 6.99
CA GLN A 19 19.74 -8.82 8.34
C GLN A 19 18.48 -8.56 9.16
N LYS A 20 17.33 -8.48 8.50
CA LYS A 20 16.03 -8.22 9.14
C LYS A 20 14.96 -8.99 8.40
N VAL A 21 13.89 -9.32 9.10
CA VAL A 21 12.71 -9.98 8.56
C VAL A 21 11.48 -9.15 8.92
N VAL A 22 10.72 -8.71 7.92
CA VAL A 22 9.43 -8.06 8.11
C VAL A 22 8.34 -9.11 7.99
N GLY A 23 7.59 -9.28 9.05
CA GLY A 23 6.56 -10.30 9.16
C GLY A 23 5.43 -9.86 10.07
N TRP A 24 4.69 -10.83 10.59
CA TRP A 24 3.57 -10.60 11.49
C TRP A 24 3.90 -11.18 12.86
N LYS A 25 3.54 -10.43 13.90
CA LYS A 25 3.71 -10.79 15.30
C LYS A 25 2.34 -10.93 15.97
N LYS A 26 2.18 -11.96 16.78
CA LYS A 26 1.00 -12.17 17.60
C LYS A 26 0.97 -11.17 18.77
N GLY A 27 -0.21 -10.56 19.00
CA GLY A 27 -0.50 -9.76 20.18
C GLY A 27 -1.06 -10.59 21.34
N LEU A 28 -1.96 -9.99 22.11
CA LEU A 28 -2.56 -10.65 23.29
C LEU A 28 -3.61 -11.71 22.92
N PHE A 29 -4.36 -11.46 21.85
CA PHE A 29 -5.40 -12.36 21.35
C PHE A 29 -4.98 -12.96 20.00
N ASP A 30 -5.62 -14.07 19.61
CA ASP A 30 -5.29 -14.77 18.36
C ASP A 30 -5.57 -13.92 17.11
N GLU A 31 -6.53 -13.01 17.19
CA GLU A 31 -6.89 -12.06 16.13
C GLU A 31 -6.01 -10.80 16.12
N ASP A 32 -5.31 -10.53 17.23
CA ASP A 32 -4.48 -9.35 17.39
C ASP A 32 -3.11 -9.58 16.74
N ILE A 33 -3.03 -9.31 15.45
CA ILE A 33 -1.84 -9.51 14.63
C ILE A 33 -1.32 -8.16 14.15
N THR A 34 -0.05 -7.90 14.43
CA THR A 34 0.61 -6.66 14.04
C THR A 34 1.85 -6.92 13.18
N PRO A 35 2.17 -6.04 12.21
CA PRO A 35 3.47 -6.07 11.55
C PRO A 35 4.62 -5.87 12.53
N ALA A 36 5.69 -6.63 12.33
CA ALA A 36 6.90 -6.56 13.15
C ALA A 36 8.17 -6.77 12.33
N VAL A 37 9.28 -6.33 12.89
CA VAL A 37 10.63 -6.57 12.35
C VAL A 37 11.35 -7.50 13.31
N PHE A 38 11.87 -8.60 12.80
CA PHE A 38 12.65 -9.59 13.53
C PHE A 38 14.11 -9.52 13.09
N THR A 39 15.02 -9.68 14.02
CA THR A 39 16.46 -9.60 13.78
C THR A 39 17.21 -10.89 14.15
N THR A 40 16.56 -11.77 14.91
CA THR A 40 17.16 -13.03 15.37
C THR A 40 16.24 -14.22 15.11
N ALA A 41 16.83 -15.41 15.09
CA ALA A 41 16.11 -16.67 14.95
C ALA A 41 15.17 -16.94 16.14
N GLU A 42 15.59 -16.54 17.34
CA GLU A 42 14.84 -16.71 18.58
C GLU A 42 13.55 -15.85 18.57
N GLU A 43 13.64 -14.62 18.07
CA GLU A 43 12.46 -13.74 17.90
C GLU A 43 11.45 -14.38 16.94
N LEU A 44 11.92 -14.96 15.83
CA LEU A 44 11.06 -15.64 14.86
C LEU A 44 10.36 -16.85 15.47
N ASP A 45 11.09 -17.69 16.26
CA ASP A 45 10.50 -18.86 16.90
C ASP A 45 9.45 -18.47 17.94
N LYS A 46 9.68 -17.38 18.64
CA LYS A 46 8.82 -16.94 19.75
C LYS A 46 7.59 -16.17 19.30
N ASP A 47 7.78 -15.23 18.39
CA ASP A 47 6.81 -14.17 18.17
C ASP A 47 6.20 -14.18 16.77
N PHE A 48 6.83 -14.81 15.77
CA PHE A 48 6.31 -14.82 14.40
C PHE A 48 5.05 -15.66 14.29
N VAL A 49 4.06 -15.13 13.57
CA VAL A 49 2.82 -15.83 13.28
C VAL A 49 2.43 -15.65 11.83
N PHE A 50 1.86 -16.72 11.26
CA PHE A 50 1.18 -16.66 9.97
C PHE A 50 -0.11 -17.46 10.02
N ASN A 51 -1.23 -16.74 10.06
CA ASN A 51 -2.58 -17.31 10.14
C ASN A 51 -3.58 -16.45 9.33
N LYS A 52 -4.86 -16.78 9.40
CA LYS A 52 -5.95 -16.08 8.69
C LYS A 52 -6.09 -14.60 9.04
N TYR A 53 -5.58 -14.15 10.17
CA TYR A 53 -5.64 -12.75 10.61
C TYR A 53 -4.44 -11.90 10.16
N CYS A 54 -3.46 -12.50 9.45
CA CYS A 54 -2.30 -11.78 8.91
C CYS A 54 -2.67 -10.92 7.70
N ALA A 55 -3.59 -10.00 7.88
CA ALA A 55 -4.16 -9.18 6.81
C ALA A 55 -3.27 -8.01 6.39
N ALA A 56 -2.49 -7.41 7.31
CA ALA A 56 -1.71 -6.20 7.05
C ALA A 56 -0.77 -6.33 5.84
N ASN A 57 -0.76 -5.29 4.99
CA ASN A 57 0.14 -5.20 3.84
C ASN A 57 1.54 -4.79 4.29
N LEU A 58 2.49 -5.73 4.25
CA LEU A 58 3.84 -5.53 4.76
C LEU A 58 4.70 -4.61 3.87
N SER A 59 4.37 -4.43 2.60
CA SER A 59 5.14 -3.59 1.68
C SER A 59 5.25 -2.13 2.17
N LYS A 60 4.24 -1.62 2.88
CA LYS A 60 4.24 -0.28 3.45
C LYS A 60 5.43 -0.02 4.39
N TYR A 61 5.79 -1.03 5.17
CA TYR A 61 6.84 -0.92 6.20
C TYR A 61 8.24 -0.86 5.60
N LEU A 62 8.41 -1.36 4.37
CA LEU A 62 9.68 -1.30 3.65
C LEU A 62 10.11 0.14 3.35
N VAL A 63 9.17 1.07 3.15
CA VAL A 63 9.47 2.48 2.81
C VAL A 63 10.39 3.11 3.85
N LYS A 64 10.07 2.95 5.14
CA LYS A 64 10.91 3.49 6.22
C LYS A 64 12.22 2.73 6.35
N ILE A 65 12.16 1.40 6.30
CA ILE A 65 13.32 0.54 6.52
C ILE A 65 14.38 0.75 5.42
N THR A 66 13.98 0.75 4.15
CA THR A 66 14.92 0.97 3.04
C THR A 66 15.45 2.41 3.01
N LYS A 67 14.64 3.38 3.43
CA LYS A 67 15.11 4.75 3.61
C LYS A 67 16.19 4.85 4.70
N ASP A 68 16.02 4.20 5.84
CA ASP A 68 17.00 4.18 6.92
C ASP A 68 18.31 3.51 6.44
N ILE A 69 18.22 2.45 5.61
CA ILE A 69 19.37 1.81 4.98
C ILE A 69 20.10 2.79 4.05
N GLU A 70 19.38 3.49 3.20
CA GLU A 70 19.99 4.44 2.26
C GLU A 70 20.62 5.64 2.97
N ILE A 71 20.03 6.13 4.07
CA ILE A 71 20.63 7.17 4.91
C ILE A 71 21.99 6.69 5.46
N LYS A 72 22.09 5.46 5.97
CA LYS A 72 23.37 4.89 6.44
C LYS A 72 24.39 4.81 5.31
N LYS A 73 23.99 4.33 4.13
CA LYS A 73 24.87 4.24 2.94
C LYS A 73 25.37 5.63 2.53
N SER A 74 24.48 6.60 2.43
CA SER A 74 24.79 7.98 2.04
C SER A 74 25.72 8.65 3.05
N THR A 75 25.47 8.46 4.35
CA THR A 75 26.33 8.98 5.43
C THR A 75 27.74 8.40 5.33
N THR A 76 27.88 7.09 5.10
CA THR A 76 29.18 6.44 4.94
C THR A 76 29.92 6.96 3.72
N ARG A 77 29.24 7.09 2.56
CA ARG A 77 29.82 7.67 1.33
C ARG A 77 30.31 9.09 1.58
N MET A 78 29.52 9.92 2.24
CA MET A 78 29.88 11.29 2.57
C MET A 78 31.10 11.34 3.49
N ASN A 79 31.13 10.53 4.55
CA ASN A 79 32.27 10.46 5.47
C ASN A 79 33.57 10.02 4.75
N ASN A 80 33.49 9.02 3.85
CA ASN A 80 34.62 8.57 3.04
C ASN A 80 35.13 9.71 2.13
N THR A 81 34.22 10.44 1.48
CA THR A 81 34.58 11.60 0.65
C THR A 81 35.27 12.68 1.46
N MET A 82 34.73 13.02 2.62
CA MET A 82 35.35 14.02 3.53
C MET A 82 36.73 13.58 4.07
N ALA A 83 36.87 12.27 4.39
CA ALA A 83 38.15 11.73 4.83
C ALA A 83 39.22 11.86 3.73
N LYS A 84 38.88 11.51 2.49
CA LYS A 84 39.78 11.66 1.34
C LYS A 84 40.14 13.10 0.97
N GLN A 85 39.22 14.03 1.21
CA GLN A 85 39.54 15.46 1.03
C GLN A 85 40.58 15.98 2.05
N ARG A 86 40.62 15.38 3.26
CA ARG A 86 41.58 15.72 4.31
C ARG A 86 42.90 14.99 4.15
N ASP A 87 42.81 13.71 3.80
CA ASP A 87 43.96 12.84 3.53
C ASP A 87 43.61 11.92 2.32
N PRO A 88 44.29 12.15 1.16
CA PRO A 88 44.07 11.33 -0.03
C PRO A 88 44.31 9.83 0.16
N ASN A 89 45.10 9.45 1.17
CA ASN A 89 45.39 8.06 1.52
C ASN A 89 44.49 7.48 2.60
N ALA A 90 43.46 8.23 3.07
CA ALA A 90 42.55 7.74 4.07
C ALA A 90 41.84 6.46 3.58
N ALA A 91 41.80 5.45 4.45
CA ALA A 91 41.09 4.21 4.20
C ALA A 91 39.57 4.48 4.15
N GLU A 92 38.88 3.91 3.17
CA GLU A 92 37.42 3.99 3.08
C GLU A 92 36.76 3.00 4.05
N ALA A 93 35.81 3.48 4.83
CA ALA A 93 34.91 2.61 5.57
C ALA A 93 34.00 1.83 4.59
N PRO A 94 33.74 0.54 4.83
CA PRO A 94 32.85 -0.24 3.97
C PRO A 94 31.43 0.33 3.99
N ILE A 95 30.83 0.44 2.81
CA ILE A 95 29.43 0.87 2.70
C ILE A 95 28.54 -0.25 3.25
N PRO A 96 27.65 0.04 4.22
CA PRO A 96 26.76 -0.95 4.77
C PRO A 96 25.91 -1.62 3.69
N SER A 97 25.85 -2.95 3.69
CA SER A 97 24.95 -3.73 2.84
C SER A 97 23.94 -4.42 3.75
N GLU A 98 22.78 -3.83 3.89
CA GLU A 98 21.67 -4.44 4.61
C GLU A 98 20.59 -4.86 3.62
N VAL A 99 20.11 -6.10 3.71
CA VAL A 99 18.96 -6.63 2.95
C VAL A 99 17.87 -7.04 3.91
N VAL A 100 16.65 -6.69 3.60
CA VAL A 100 15.47 -6.98 4.43
C VAL A 100 14.62 -8.04 3.76
N LEU A 101 14.36 -9.15 4.46
CA LEU A 101 13.36 -10.12 4.03
C LEU A 101 11.96 -9.58 4.31
N VAL A 102 11.05 -9.74 3.36
CA VAL A 102 9.63 -9.46 3.54
C VAL A 102 8.79 -10.60 2.99
N PHE A 103 7.71 -10.91 3.70
CA PHE A 103 6.68 -11.84 3.24
C PHE A 103 5.55 -11.07 2.56
N LEU A 104 5.23 -11.40 1.31
CA LEU A 104 4.25 -10.69 0.51
C LEU A 104 3.12 -11.63 0.05
N LYS A 105 1.89 -11.31 0.43
CA LYS A 105 0.70 -11.91 -0.16
C LYS A 105 0.52 -11.39 -1.61
N PRO A 106 -0.29 -12.02 -2.45
CA PRO A 106 -0.44 -11.61 -3.85
C PRO A 106 -0.72 -10.11 -3.99
N ASN A 107 -1.69 -9.58 -3.26
CA ASN A 107 -2.02 -8.16 -3.32
C ASN A 107 -0.91 -7.24 -2.79
N ASP A 108 -0.11 -7.72 -1.84
CA ASP A 108 1.03 -6.97 -1.30
C ASP A 108 2.14 -6.82 -2.35
N THR A 109 2.29 -7.80 -3.27
CA THR A 109 3.27 -7.72 -4.36
C THR A 109 2.96 -6.61 -5.36
N TYR A 110 1.69 -6.31 -5.61
CA TYR A 110 1.30 -5.15 -6.42
C TYR A 110 1.69 -3.85 -5.74
N SER A 111 1.46 -3.75 -4.42
CA SER A 111 1.90 -2.57 -3.65
C SER A 111 3.42 -2.45 -3.60
N PHE A 112 4.13 -3.56 -3.49
CA PHE A 112 5.59 -3.61 -3.54
C PHE A 112 6.12 -3.12 -4.90
N THR A 113 5.57 -3.62 -6.01
CA THR A 113 5.94 -3.19 -7.37
C THR A 113 5.64 -1.71 -7.59
N GLN A 114 4.48 -1.22 -7.10
CA GLN A 114 4.14 0.19 -7.19
C GLN A 114 5.14 1.08 -6.43
N LEU A 115 5.57 0.67 -5.24
CA LEU A 115 6.58 1.39 -4.46
C LEU A 115 7.95 1.41 -5.16
N LEU A 116 8.31 0.33 -5.85
CA LEU A 116 9.53 0.28 -6.69
C LEU A 116 9.43 1.26 -7.85
N LYS A 117 8.31 1.27 -8.59
CA LYS A 117 8.05 2.22 -9.70
C LYS A 117 8.17 3.68 -9.27
N GLU A 118 7.74 3.97 -8.06
CA GLU A 118 7.79 5.31 -7.47
C GLU A 118 9.13 5.64 -6.82
N ASN A 119 10.13 4.74 -6.89
CA ASN A 119 11.43 4.87 -6.22
C ASN A 119 11.30 5.16 -4.71
N ARG A 120 10.26 4.57 -4.06
CA ARG A 120 10.04 4.69 -2.62
C ARG A 120 10.78 3.64 -1.81
N ILE A 121 11.16 2.55 -2.47
CA ILE A 121 11.98 1.47 -1.94
C ILE A 121 13.06 1.11 -2.96
N THR A 122 14.19 0.59 -2.46
CA THR A 122 15.32 0.14 -3.29
C THR A 122 15.26 -1.37 -3.43
N ARG A 123 15.12 -1.88 -4.67
CA ARG A 123 14.99 -3.32 -4.93
C ARG A 123 16.16 -4.15 -4.40
N ALA A 124 17.37 -3.62 -4.48
CA ALA A 124 18.59 -4.29 -4.02
C ALA A 124 18.65 -4.49 -2.49
N ASP A 125 17.84 -3.75 -1.74
CA ASP A 125 17.81 -3.80 -0.27
C ASP A 125 16.68 -4.71 0.26
N VAL A 126 15.96 -5.41 -0.63
CA VAL A 126 14.81 -6.24 -0.27
C VAL A 126 14.92 -7.63 -0.88
N TYR A 127 14.73 -8.66 -0.05
CA TYR A 127 14.49 -10.04 -0.46
C TYR A 127 13.01 -10.35 -0.21
N ALA A 128 12.26 -10.59 -1.27
CA ALA A 128 10.82 -10.78 -1.19
C ALA A 128 10.44 -12.27 -1.33
N ILE A 129 9.75 -12.82 -0.34
CA ILE A 129 9.13 -14.13 -0.43
C ILE A 129 7.64 -13.96 -0.67
N GLY A 130 7.17 -14.45 -1.83
CA GLY A 130 5.76 -14.52 -2.17
C GLY A 130 5.07 -15.66 -1.44
N ILE A 131 3.87 -15.41 -0.92
CA ILE A 131 3.02 -16.40 -0.29
C ILE A 131 1.73 -16.46 -1.12
N PRO A 132 1.40 -17.59 -1.78
CA PRO A 132 0.16 -17.71 -2.52
C PRO A 132 -1.05 -17.45 -1.62
N CYS A 133 -2.09 -16.87 -2.18
CA CYS A 133 -3.34 -16.69 -1.47
C CYS A 133 -3.94 -18.06 -1.20
N GLN A 134 -4.11 -18.39 0.07
CA GLN A 134 -4.87 -19.55 0.51
C GLN A 134 -6.25 -19.08 0.95
N ASP A 135 -7.28 -19.89 0.78
CA ASP A 135 -8.66 -19.61 1.21
C ASP A 135 -8.81 -19.35 2.73
N THR A 136 -7.68 -19.35 3.42
CA THR A 136 -7.56 -19.20 4.87
C THR A 136 -7.51 -17.76 5.36
N LEU A 137 -7.37 -16.77 4.47
CA LEU A 137 -7.50 -15.38 4.91
C LEU A 137 -9.00 -15.08 5.02
N GLU A 138 -9.53 -15.07 6.22
CA GLU A 138 -10.81 -14.42 6.50
C GLU A 138 -10.63 -12.92 6.24
N GLY A 139 -10.45 -12.61 4.96
CA GLY A 139 -10.44 -11.25 4.49
C GLY A 139 -11.87 -10.77 4.47
N GLY A 140 -12.11 -9.57 4.96
CA GLY A 140 -13.38 -8.89 4.73
C GLY A 140 -13.68 -8.75 3.23
N GLU A 141 -14.75 -8.08 2.90
CA GLU A 141 -15.25 -7.82 1.55
C GLU A 141 -14.17 -7.55 0.46
N PRO A 142 -13.06 -6.83 0.73
CA PRO A 142 -12.00 -6.65 -0.25
C PRO A 142 -11.31 -7.93 -0.71
N CYS A 143 -11.23 -8.96 0.14
CA CYS A 143 -10.60 -10.24 -0.21
C CYS A 143 -11.52 -11.14 -1.04
N VAL A 144 -12.81 -11.11 -0.81
CA VAL A 144 -13.81 -11.92 -1.55
C VAL A 144 -13.75 -11.57 -3.03
N ASN A 145 -13.65 -10.29 -3.37
CA ASN A 145 -13.62 -9.77 -4.74
C ASN A 145 -12.22 -9.42 -5.23
N CYS A 146 -11.17 -9.89 -4.55
CA CYS A 146 -9.79 -9.62 -4.93
C CYS A 146 -9.40 -10.34 -6.22
N GLN A 147 -8.89 -9.61 -7.20
CA GLN A 147 -8.42 -10.15 -8.47
C GLN A 147 -6.95 -10.62 -8.43
N ASN A 148 -6.21 -10.19 -7.41
CA ASN A 148 -4.79 -10.47 -7.26
C ASN A 148 -4.60 -11.79 -6.52
N LYS A 149 -4.59 -12.91 -7.24
CA LYS A 149 -4.53 -14.26 -6.65
C LYS A 149 -3.13 -14.83 -6.58
N LYS A 150 -2.20 -14.33 -7.41
CA LYS A 150 -0.82 -14.81 -7.49
C LYS A 150 0.17 -13.70 -7.16
N PRO A 151 1.26 -14.01 -6.42
CA PRO A 151 2.38 -13.09 -6.28
C PRO A 151 3.04 -12.82 -7.63
N ILE A 152 3.34 -11.56 -7.94
CA ILE A 152 3.89 -11.16 -9.26
C ILE A 152 5.36 -10.73 -9.20
N SER A 153 5.85 -10.31 -8.05
CA SER A 153 7.20 -9.74 -7.92
C SER A 153 7.82 -10.20 -6.60
N CYS A 154 8.47 -11.36 -6.66
CA CYS A 154 9.19 -11.94 -5.52
C CYS A 154 10.44 -12.66 -5.98
N ASP A 155 11.39 -12.89 -5.06
CA ASP A 155 12.61 -13.66 -5.30
C ASP A 155 12.36 -15.16 -5.15
N GLU A 156 11.43 -15.52 -4.27
CA GLU A 156 11.10 -16.91 -3.94
C GLU A 156 9.61 -17.02 -3.65
N LEU A 157 9.02 -18.19 -3.97
CA LEU A 157 7.64 -18.51 -3.66
C LEU A 157 7.61 -19.67 -2.65
N ILE A 158 6.90 -19.49 -1.53
CA ILE A 158 6.70 -20.55 -0.55
C ILE A 158 5.22 -20.86 -0.42
N GLY A 159 4.84 -22.07 -0.77
CA GLY A 159 3.47 -22.56 -0.74
C GLY A 159 3.02 -23.10 -2.09
N VAL A 160 1.84 -23.70 -2.12
CA VAL A 160 1.24 -24.24 -3.33
C VAL A 160 0.27 -23.19 -3.88
N GLU A 161 0.40 -22.83 -5.15
CA GLU A 161 -0.59 -22.00 -5.82
C GLU A 161 -1.91 -22.78 -5.88
N ALA A 162 -2.93 -22.26 -5.18
CA ALA A 162 -4.29 -22.74 -5.35
C ALA A 162 -4.92 -22.10 -6.60
N GLU A 163 -5.77 -22.84 -7.30
CA GLU A 163 -6.66 -22.22 -8.28
C GLU A 163 -7.55 -21.22 -7.54
N ALA A 164 -7.55 -19.99 -8.00
CA ALA A 164 -8.39 -18.95 -7.39
C ALA A 164 -9.86 -19.36 -7.60
N PRO A 165 -10.69 -19.34 -6.56
CA PRO A 165 -12.12 -19.54 -6.72
C PRO A 165 -12.66 -18.52 -7.72
N ALA A 166 -13.66 -18.93 -8.50
CA ALA A 166 -14.33 -18.02 -9.42
C ALA A 166 -14.91 -16.84 -8.63
N VAL A 167 -14.59 -15.63 -9.05
CA VAL A 167 -15.14 -14.42 -8.42
C VAL A 167 -16.59 -14.30 -8.89
N GLU A 168 -17.56 -14.49 -8.00
CA GLU A 168 -18.99 -14.48 -8.33
C GLU A 168 -19.54 -13.07 -8.61
N SER A 169 -18.88 -12.01 -8.11
CA SER A 169 -19.32 -10.64 -8.31
C SER A 169 -18.17 -9.72 -8.72
N SER A 170 -18.51 -8.64 -9.45
CA SER A 170 -17.54 -7.60 -9.81
C SER A 170 -17.11 -6.83 -8.55
N ARG A 171 -15.81 -6.61 -8.40
CA ARG A 171 -15.29 -5.69 -7.35
C ARG A 171 -15.84 -4.26 -7.48
N MET A 172 -16.43 -3.92 -8.61
CA MET A 172 -17.02 -2.61 -8.90
C MET A 172 -18.51 -2.53 -8.60
N GLU A 173 -19.18 -3.64 -8.29
CA GLU A 173 -20.62 -3.70 -8.08
C GLU A 173 -21.16 -2.62 -7.12
N MET A 174 -20.48 -2.42 -5.98
CA MET A 174 -20.91 -1.39 -5.03
C MET A 174 -20.63 0.02 -5.53
N VAL A 175 -19.57 0.22 -6.29
CA VAL A 175 -19.29 1.52 -6.95
C VAL A 175 -20.38 1.83 -7.97
N GLU A 176 -20.77 0.86 -8.79
CA GLU A 176 -21.85 1.00 -9.77
C GLU A 176 -23.20 1.30 -9.11
N LYS A 177 -23.51 0.65 -7.97
CA LYS A 177 -24.70 0.99 -7.18
C LYS A 177 -24.69 2.42 -6.68
N LEU A 178 -23.54 2.92 -6.22
CA LEU A 178 -23.39 4.31 -5.79
C LEU A 178 -23.50 5.29 -6.97
N GLU A 179 -23.00 4.94 -8.13
CA GLU A 179 -23.15 5.76 -9.33
C GLU A 179 -24.58 5.86 -9.84
N ALA A 180 -25.35 4.79 -9.68
CA ALA A 180 -26.78 4.77 -10.05
C ALA A 180 -27.68 5.62 -9.12
N MET A 181 -27.18 6.03 -7.95
CA MET A 181 -27.89 6.95 -7.06
C MET A 181 -27.91 8.37 -7.62
N THR A 182 -28.94 9.13 -7.29
CA THR A 182 -28.94 10.58 -7.53
C THR A 182 -27.77 11.26 -6.79
N ALA A 183 -27.40 12.47 -7.19
CA ALA A 183 -26.33 13.23 -6.53
C ALA A 183 -26.59 13.42 -5.03
N ASP A 184 -27.85 13.73 -4.66
CA ASP A 184 -28.24 13.97 -3.28
C ASP A 184 -28.23 12.68 -2.42
N GLU A 185 -28.67 11.55 -2.98
CA GLU A 185 -28.62 10.25 -2.30
C GLU A 185 -27.17 9.82 -2.06
N ARG A 186 -26.32 9.95 -3.08
CA ARG A 186 -24.87 9.63 -2.99
C ARG A 186 -24.14 10.56 -2.01
N TYR A 187 -24.48 11.85 -2.01
CA TYR A 187 -23.96 12.81 -1.04
C TYR A 187 -24.37 12.42 0.38
N SER A 188 -25.64 12.10 0.60
CA SER A 188 -26.17 11.68 1.89
C SER A 188 -25.53 10.39 2.38
N PHE A 189 -25.30 9.41 1.50
CA PHE A 189 -24.58 8.18 1.83
C PHE A 189 -23.18 8.50 2.38
N TRP A 190 -22.38 9.30 1.66
CA TRP A 190 -21.02 9.64 2.09
C TRP A 190 -21.00 10.53 3.33
N GLN A 191 -21.91 11.44 3.49
CA GLN A 191 -22.07 12.25 4.71
C GLN A 191 -22.31 11.36 5.93
N ASN A 192 -23.20 10.37 5.82
CA ASN A 192 -23.46 9.42 6.89
C ASN A 192 -22.22 8.57 7.22
N GLU A 193 -21.49 8.09 6.20
CA GLU A 193 -20.26 7.34 6.42
C GLU A 193 -19.17 8.19 7.08
N PHE A 194 -18.95 9.41 6.61
CA PHE A 194 -17.89 10.29 7.12
C PHE A 194 -18.21 10.87 8.51
N SER A 195 -19.48 11.03 8.88
CA SER A 195 -19.85 11.49 10.23
C SER A 195 -19.27 10.62 11.33
N ARG A 196 -19.10 9.32 11.07
CA ARG A 196 -18.49 8.35 12.00
C ARG A 196 -16.96 8.48 12.11
N CYS A 197 -16.30 9.22 11.23
CA CYS A 197 -14.84 9.34 11.23
C CYS A 197 -14.34 10.04 12.50
N ILE A 198 -13.42 9.42 13.22
CA ILE A 198 -12.77 9.98 14.42
C ILE A 198 -11.42 10.64 14.12
N ARG A 199 -11.03 10.80 12.85
CA ARG A 199 -9.76 11.39 12.41
C ARG A 199 -8.50 10.71 12.97
N CYS A 200 -8.52 9.42 13.21
CA CYS A 200 -7.38 8.67 13.73
C CYS A 200 -6.22 8.51 12.72
N ASN A 201 -6.42 8.85 11.45
CA ASN A 201 -5.47 8.72 10.35
C ASN A 201 -4.97 7.29 10.06
N ALA A 202 -5.55 6.24 10.66
CA ALA A 202 -5.15 4.85 10.44
C ALA A 202 -5.20 4.47 8.95
N CYS A 203 -6.25 4.88 8.24
CA CYS A 203 -6.42 4.63 6.79
C CYS A 203 -5.30 5.24 5.93
N ARG A 204 -4.75 6.38 6.34
CA ARG A 204 -3.62 7.02 5.67
C ARG A 204 -2.31 6.32 6.04
N ASN A 205 -2.12 6.04 7.32
CA ASN A 205 -0.86 5.49 7.83
C ASN A 205 -0.59 4.06 7.30
N ILE A 206 -1.64 3.26 7.10
CA ILE A 206 -1.50 1.90 6.57
C ILE A 206 -1.34 1.86 5.05
N CYS A 207 -1.80 2.88 4.32
CA CYS A 207 -1.85 2.85 2.86
C CYS A 207 -0.45 2.82 2.24
N PRO A 208 -0.11 1.81 1.41
CA PRO A 208 1.19 1.74 0.73
C PRO A 208 1.45 2.95 -0.18
N ALA A 209 0.42 3.50 -0.80
CA ALA A 209 0.54 4.66 -1.69
C ALA A 209 0.70 6.00 -0.94
N CYS A 210 0.41 6.05 0.37
CA CYS A 210 0.62 7.27 1.18
C CYS A 210 2.06 7.30 1.73
N THR A 211 3.01 7.81 0.96
CA THR A 211 4.45 7.81 1.27
C THR A 211 5.03 9.20 1.55
N CYS A 212 4.21 10.24 1.62
CA CYS A 212 4.66 11.60 1.93
C CYS A 212 5.23 11.68 3.35
N GLU A 213 6.40 12.30 3.50
CA GLU A 213 7.02 12.57 4.80
C GLU A 213 6.27 13.68 5.54
N ASN A 214 5.91 14.72 4.81
CA ASN A 214 5.08 15.82 5.30
C ASN A 214 3.77 15.81 4.53
N CYS A 215 2.69 15.47 5.21
CA CYS A 215 1.37 15.41 4.59
C CYS A 215 0.66 16.77 4.74
N VAL A 216 0.04 17.26 3.66
CA VAL A 216 -0.78 18.47 3.72
C VAL A 216 -1.92 18.36 4.74
N LEU A 217 -2.40 17.14 4.99
CA LEU A 217 -3.45 16.86 5.98
C LEU A 217 -2.96 16.87 7.43
N ASP A 218 -1.65 17.00 7.68
CA ASP A 218 -1.05 17.15 9.02
C ASP A 218 -0.68 18.60 9.35
N ASN A 219 -1.04 19.55 8.48
CA ASN A 219 -0.68 20.94 8.69
C ASN A 219 -1.58 21.58 9.75
N ASN A 220 -1.01 21.82 10.94
CA ASN A 220 -1.72 22.46 12.04
C ASN A 220 -2.15 23.91 11.71
N ALA A 221 -1.42 24.61 10.86
CA ALA A 221 -1.78 25.97 10.45
C ALA A 221 -3.05 26.03 9.57
N LEU A 222 -3.37 24.91 8.91
CA LEU A 222 -4.59 24.76 8.10
C LEU A 222 -5.72 24.08 8.87
N TYR A 223 -5.51 23.73 10.14
CA TYR A 223 -6.45 22.98 10.98
C TYR A 223 -6.91 21.64 10.38
N THR A 224 -6.17 21.11 9.40
CA THR A 224 -6.52 19.87 8.69
C THR A 224 -6.20 18.60 9.49
N SER A 225 -5.41 18.73 10.55
CA SER A 225 -4.98 17.59 11.39
C SER A 225 -6.05 17.14 12.40
N GLN A 226 -7.09 17.94 12.66
CA GLN A 226 -8.11 17.68 13.66
C GLN A 226 -9.49 17.54 13.03
N LYS A 227 -10.36 16.76 13.68
CA LYS A 227 -11.78 16.72 13.36
C LYS A 227 -12.44 18.04 13.76
N VAL A 228 -13.21 18.64 12.85
CA VAL A 228 -13.93 19.90 13.09
C VAL A 228 -15.34 19.59 13.56
N ALA A 229 -16.23 19.22 12.64
CA ALA A 229 -17.61 18.85 12.94
C ALA A 229 -18.01 17.61 12.18
N GLU A 230 -18.93 16.82 12.71
CA GLU A 230 -19.28 15.49 12.16
C GLU A 230 -19.75 15.53 10.70
N THR A 231 -20.46 16.58 10.33
CA THR A 231 -21.04 16.74 8.97
C THR A 231 -20.43 17.91 8.21
N SER A 232 -19.22 18.35 8.61
CA SER A 232 -18.58 19.49 7.95
C SER A 232 -18.06 19.11 6.55
N PHE A 233 -17.96 20.12 5.69
CA PHE A 233 -17.34 19.99 4.39
C PHE A 233 -15.88 19.50 4.52
N GLU A 234 -15.18 19.97 5.53
CA GLU A 234 -13.78 19.62 5.80
C GLU A 234 -13.58 18.13 6.06
N GLU A 235 -14.54 17.45 6.71
CA GLU A 235 -14.48 15.99 6.91
C GLU A 235 -14.64 15.24 5.58
N SER A 236 -15.59 15.67 4.76
CA SER A 236 -15.76 15.12 3.41
C SER A 236 -14.53 15.38 2.55
N LEU A 237 -14.01 16.60 2.57
CA LEU A 237 -12.83 17.01 1.80
C LEU A 237 -11.58 16.20 2.20
N PHE A 238 -11.38 15.91 3.50
CA PHE A 238 -10.29 15.05 3.96
C PHE A 238 -10.29 13.69 3.26
N HIS A 239 -11.43 13.04 3.19
CA HIS A 239 -11.53 11.71 2.59
C HIS A 239 -11.39 11.76 1.06
N ILE A 240 -11.95 12.78 0.42
CA ILE A 240 -11.85 13.00 -1.03
C ILE A 240 -10.39 13.28 -1.42
N ILE A 241 -9.72 14.22 -0.75
CA ILE A 241 -8.32 14.56 -1.02
C ILE A 241 -7.43 13.34 -0.81
N ARG A 242 -7.64 12.58 0.28
CA ARG A 242 -6.88 11.35 0.53
C ARG A 242 -7.01 10.35 -0.62
N ALA A 243 -8.22 10.14 -1.13
CA ALA A 243 -8.47 9.22 -2.25
C ALA A 243 -7.88 9.78 -3.56
N TRP A 244 -8.01 11.07 -3.80
CA TRP A 244 -7.43 11.75 -4.95
C TRP A 244 -5.90 11.61 -5.01
N HIS A 245 -5.21 11.80 -3.89
CA HIS A 245 -3.74 11.70 -3.83
C HIS A 245 -3.21 10.30 -4.15
N VAL A 246 -4.03 9.26 -4.08
CA VAL A 246 -3.65 7.89 -4.45
C VAL A 246 -4.31 7.42 -5.75
N ALA A 247 -5.03 8.29 -6.47
CA ALA A 247 -5.58 7.99 -7.79
C ALA A 247 -4.46 7.57 -8.75
N GLY A 248 -4.68 6.52 -9.54
CA GLY A 248 -3.67 5.93 -10.43
C GLY A 248 -2.50 5.20 -9.73
N ARG A 249 -2.46 5.22 -8.40
CA ARG A 249 -1.42 4.58 -7.56
C ARG A 249 -2.00 3.53 -6.63
N CYS A 250 -3.31 3.51 -6.46
CA CYS A 250 -4.03 2.58 -5.61
C CYS A 250 -4.03 1.18 -6.22
N THR A 251 -3.51 0.20 -5.49
CA THR A 251 -3.48 -1.21 -5.91
C THR A 251 -4.73 -2.01 -5.48
N ASP A 252 -5.73 -1.32 -4.96
CA ASP A 252 -6.99 -1.90 -4.44
C ASP A 252 -6.78 -2.95 -3.33
N CYS A 253 -5.82 -2.71 -2.44
CA CYS A 253 -5.53 -3.64 -1.34
C CYS A 253 -6.58 -3.66 -0.22
N GLY A 254 -7.50 -2.69 -0.16
CA GLY A 254 -8.56 -2.63 0.85
C GLY A 254 -8.12 -2.24 2.27
N GLU A 255 -6.82 -2.07 2.52
CA GLU A 255 -6.28 -1.79 3.86
C GLU A 255 -6.91 -0.57 4.56
N CYS A 256 -7.25 0.47 3.79
CA CYS A 256 -7.86 1.68 4.34
C CYS A 256 -9.23 1.44 5.02
N SER A 257 -10.02 0.51 4.49
CA SER A 257 -11.31 0.13 5.10
C SER A 257 -11.09 -0.88 6.22
N ARG A 258 -10.21 -1.87 6.01
CA ARG A 258 -9.92 -2.91 6.99
C ARG A 258 -9.43 -2.32 8.32
N VAL A 259 -8.56 -1.31 8.28
CA VAL A 259 -7.98 -0.69 9.48
C VAL A 259 -8.91 0.33 10.14
N CYS A 260 -10.00 0.71 9.48
CA CYS A 260 -10.89 1.75 10.00
C CYS A 260 -11.67 1.24 11.21
N PRO A 261 -11.47 1.81 12.42
CA PRO A 261 -12.18 1.37 13.62
C PRO A 261 -13.69 1.68 13.57
N GLN A 262 -14.10 2.54 12.64
CA GLN A 262 -15.50 2.91 12.42
C GLN A 262 -16.13 2.16 11.24
N GLY A 263 -15.42 1.22 10.62
CA GLY A 263 -15.94 0.42 9.51
C GLY A 263 -16.32 1.21 8.26
N ILE A 264 -15.72 2.39 8.03
CA ILE A 264 -16.03 3.22 6.85
C ILE A 264 -15.48 2.55 5.60
N PRO A 265 -16.29 2.36 4.53
CA PRO A 265 -15.89 1.66 3.32
C PRO A 265 -15.03 2.54 2.38
N LEU A 266 -13.88 3.04 2.90
CA LEU A 266 -13.01 3.99 2.21
C LEU A 266 -12.42 3.47 0.90
N HIS A 267 -12.32 2.15 0.74
CA HIS A 267 -11.86 1.53 -0.51
C HIS A 267 -12.78 1.85 -1.70
N LEU A 268 -14.08 2.09 -1.46
CA LEU A 268 -15.02 2.43 -2.52
C LEU A 268 -14.69 3.78 -3.18
N LEU A 269 -14.20 4.77 -2.41
CA LEU A 269 -13.70 6.02 -3.00
C LEU A 269 -12.52 5.77 -3.93
N ASN A 270 -11.59 4.92 -3.52
CA ASN A 270 -10.42 4.60 -4.35
C ASN A 270 -10.82 3.80 -5.58
N ARG A 271 -11.77 2.85 -5.44
CA ARG A 271 -12.30 2.07 -6.56
C ARG A 271 -13.04 2.93 -7.58
N LYS A 272 -13.71 3.99 -7.16
CA LYS A 272 -14.29 4.95 -8.10
C LYS A 272 -13.21 5.56 -8.99
N PHE A 273 -12.09 6.02 -8.44
CA PHE A 273 -10.96 6.50 -9.25
C PHE A 273 -10.35 5.42 -10.14
N ILE A 274 -10.24 4.18 -9.65
CA ILE A 274 -9.75 3.06 -10.47
C ILE A 274 -10.68 2.84 -11.67
N LYS A 275 -12.00 2.84 -11.45
CA LYS A 275 -13.01 2.67 -12.49
C LYS A 275 -12.91 3.79 -13.54
N ASP A 276 -12.92 5.05 -13.09
CA ASP A 276 -12.83 6.22 -13.99
C ASP A 276 -11.55 6.21 -14.83
N ILE A 277 -10.39 5.91 -14.21
CA ILE A 277 -9.13 5.81 -14.95
C ILE A 277 -9.19 4.72 -16.01
N ASN A 278 -9.78 3.56 -15.69
CA ASN A 278 -9.91 2.46 -16.65
C ASN A 278 -10.89 2.79 -17.78
N GLU A 279 -11.95 3.55 -17.51
CA GLU A 279 -12.93 3.96 -18.52
C GLU A 279 -12.38 5.07 -19.42
N ILE A 280 -11.66 6.03 -18.86
CA ILE A 280 -11.17 7.22 -19.60
C ILE A 280 -9.90 6.88 -20.38
N TYR A 281 -8.93 6.18 -19.75
CA TYR A 281 -7.58 5.99 -20.31
C TYR A 281 -7.29 4.55 -20.72
N GLY A 282 -8.26 3.64 -20.54
CA GLY A 282 -8.10 2.21 -20.82
C GLY A 282 -7.60 1.40 -19.64
N PRO A 283 -7.53 0.07 -19.78
CA PRO A 283 -7.22 -0.84 -18.68
C PRO A 283 -5.87 -0.52 -18.03
N TYR A 284 -5.89 -0.28 -16.73
CA TYR A 284 -4.71 0.00 -15.92
C TYR A 284 -4.85 -0.61 -14.51
N GLN A 285 -3.81 -1.31 -14.06
CA GLN A 285 -3.70 -1.80 -12.70
C GLN A 285 -2.39 -1.31 -12.08
N ALA A 286 -2.46 -0.48 -11.05
CA ALA A 286 -1.29 0.00 -10.34
C ALA A 286 -0.46 -1.17 -9.79
N GLY A 287 0.84 -1.13 -10.04
CA GLY A 287 1.79 -2.13 -9.57
C GLY A 287 1.74 -3.49 -10.26
N ALA A 288 1.02 -3.66 -11.37
CA ALA A 288 0.99 -4.92 -12.11
C ALA A 288 2.35 -5.28 -12.75
N ASP A 289 3.09 -4.26 -13.15
CA ASP A 289 4.41 -4.39 -13.78
C ASP A 289 5.26 -3.14 -13.51
N MET A 290 6.52 -3.15 -13.95
CA MET A 290 7.46 -2.02 -13.82
C MET A 290 7.42 -1.05 -15.02
N GLU A 291 6.88 -1.48 -16.16
CA GLU A 291 7.01 -0.80 -17.46
C GLU A 291 5.82 0.12 -17.73
N THR A 292 4.59 -0.33 -17.43
CA THR A 292 3.37 0.43 -17.74
C THR A 292 3.31 1.73 -16.95
N LYS A 293 3.38 2.85 -17.63
CA LYS A 293 3.30 4.16 -17.00
C LYS A 293 1.89 4.44 -16.49
N PRO A 294 1.73 5.08 -15.33
CA PRO A 294 0.42 5.48 -14.83
C PRO A 294 -0.26 6.47 -15.79
N ALA A 295 -1.53 6.24 -16.09
CA ALA A 295 -2.31 7.10 -17.00
C ALA A 295 -2.30 8.58 -16.56
N MET A 296 -2.32 8.85 -15.26
CA MET A 296 -2.28 10.22 -14.70
C MET A 296 -0.92 10.90 -14.82
N LEU A 297 0.15 10.20 -15.24
CA LEU A 297 1.51 10.73 -15.42
C LEU A 297 1.97 10.74 -16.87
N THR A 298 1.10 10.31 -17.78
CA THR A 298 1.39 10.27 -19.23
C THR A 298 0.30 11.01 -19.97
N PHE A 299 0.68 11.63 -21.07
CA PHE A 299 -0.23 12.24 -22.02
C PHE A 299 -0.12 11.49 -23.34
N LYS A 300 -1.26 11.20 -23.96
CA LYS A 300 -1.39 10.69 -25.33
C LYS A 300 -2.27 11.63 -26.10
N GLU A 301 -2.01 11.78 -27.41
CA GLU A 301 -2.78 12.67 -28.27
C GLU A 301 -4.25 12.26 -28.37
N GLU A 302 -4.51 10.95 -28.17
CA GLU A 302 -5.85 10.35 -28.23
C GLU A 302 -6.58 10.35 -26.87
N ASP A 303 -5.94 10.83 -25.80
CA ASP A 303 -6.59 10.87 -24.48
C ASP A 303 -7.81 11.79 -24.55
N PRO A 304 -8.99 11.36 -24.05
CA PRO A 304 -10.18 12.18 -24.07
C PRO A 304 -10.00 13.43 -23.20
N GLU A 305 -10.41 14.58 -23.72
CA GLU A 305 -10.48 15.79 -22.92
C GLU A 305 -11.62 15.71 -21.91
N THR A 306 -11.26 15.67 -20.64
CA THR A 306 -12.21 15.72 -19.52
C THR A 306 -12.38 17.15 -18.99
N SER A 307 -12.43 18.15 -19.88
CA SER A 307 -12.50 19.53 -19.45
C SER A 307 -13.93 19.93 -19.10
N ILE A 308 -14.06 20.80 -18.09
CA ILE A 308 -15.34 21.44 -17.71
C ILE A 308 -16.01 22.18 -18.89
N ILE A 309 -15.25 22.44 -19.96
CA ILE A 309 -15.75 23.14 -21.18
C ILE A 309 -16.58 22.19 -22.03
N SER A 310 -16.25 20.89 -22.14
CA SER A 310 -17.05 19.93 -22.87
C SER A 310 -18.41 19.69 -22.20
N ASP A 311 -18.44 19.59 -20.86
CA ASP A 311 -19.68 19.42 -20.10
C ASP A 311 -20.63 20.63 -20.21
N ARG A 312 -20.07 21.85 -20.44
CA ARG A 312 -20.88 23.05 -20.65
C ARG A 312 -21.47 23.15 -22.06
N GLN A 313 -20.90 22.47 -23.04
CA GLN A 313 -21.42 22.46 -24.40
C GLN A 313 -22.60 21.49 -24.57
N GLU A 314 -22.64 20.41 -23.76
CA GLU A 314 -23.77 19.48 -23.79
C GLU A 314 -25.00 19.95 -22.99
N GLY A 315 -24.81 20.88 -22.03
CA GLY A 315 -25.89 21.47 -21.22
C GLY A 315 -26.41 22.84 -21.68
N GLY A 316 -26.01 23.28 -22.85
CA GLY A 316 -26.30 24.64 -23.36
C GLY A 316 -27.49 24.79 -24.30
N ASP A 317 -28.25 23.74 -24.56
CA ASP A 317 -29.43 23.74 -25.43
C ASP A 317 -30.72 23.34 -24.65
N GLU A 318 -30.97 23.94 -23.46
CA GLU A 318 -32.27 24.00 -22.84
C GLU A 318 -32.68 25.46 -22.53
#